data_28db30f7fef3f11954783e51d18b617e
#
_entry.id   28db30f7fef3f11954783e51d18b617e
#
_cell.length_a   1.000
_cell.length_b   1.000
_cell.length_c   1.000
_cell.angle_alpha   90.00
_cell.angle_beta   90.00
_cell.angle_gamma   90.00
#
_symmetry.space_group_name_H-M   'P 1'
#
loop_
_entity.id
_entity.type
_entity.pdbx_description
1 polymer ?
#
loop_
_entity_poly.entity_id
_entity_poly.type
_entity_poly.pdbx_seq_one_letter_code
_entity_poly.pdbx_strand_id
1 'polypeptide(L)'
;NRNNRLKRLIDLKAPDIIVRNEKRMLQESVDALFDNGRRGRVITGTGKRPLKSLAEMLKGKQGRFRQNLLGKRVDYSGRSVIVAGPELKLHQCGLPKKMAVELFKPFLYSRLDKLGLATTIKQAKRMVEKEKPEVWDALETIIREHPVILNRAPTLHRLGVQAFEAKLIEGSAIELHPLVCSAFNADFDGDQMAVHIPLSLE
;
A
#
# COMPACT_ATOMS: atom_id res chain seq x y z
N ASN A 1 -6.59 35.20 11.34
CA ASN A 1 -6.03 36.48 11.80
C ASN A 1 -6.43 37.65 10.89
N ARG A 2 -6.24 37.57 9.55
CA ARG A 2 -6.58 38.69 8.60
C ARG A 2 -8.05 39.06 8.64
N ASN A 3 -8.96 38.09 8.64
CA ASN A 3 -10.39 38.33 8.73
C ASN A 3 -10.78 39.08 10.02
N ASN A 4 -10.23 38.69 11.17
CA ASN A 4 -10.50 39.33 12.45
C ASN A 4 -9.96 40.75 12.47
N ARG A 5 -8.80 40.99 11.85
CA ARG A 5 -8.23 42.32 11.70
C ARG A 5 -9.10 43.22 10.82
N LEU A 6 -9.57 42.71 9.69
CA LEU A 6 -10.48 43.41 8.80
C LEU A 6 -11.79 43.81 9.52
N LYS A 7 -12.41 42.89 10.27
CA LYS A 7 -13.62 43.20 11.08
C LYS A 7 -13.38 44.33 12.04
N ARG A 8 -12.30 44.29 12.82
CA ARG A 8 -11.94 45.35 13.77
C ARG A 8 -11.73 46.70 13.09
N LEU A 9 -11.11 46.75 11.91
CA LEU A 9 -10.92 48.00 11.16
C LEU A 9 -12.23 48.58 10.64
N ILE A 10 -13.18 47.74 10.26
CA ILE A 10 -14.52 48.16 9.87
C ILE A 10 -15.29 48.72 11.08
N ASP A 11 -15.24 48.03 12.21
CA ASP A 11 -15.91 48.44 13.45
C ASP A 11 -15.37 49.78 13.98
N LEU A 12 -14.06 50.00 13.81
CA LEU A 12 -13.37 51.25 14.19
C LEU A 12 -13.56 52.37 13.16
N LYS A 13 -14.34 52.16 12.06
CA LYS A 13 -14.52 53.13 10.98
C LYS A 13 -13.21 53.70 10.44
N ALA A 14 -12.22 52.82 10.24
CA ALA A 14 -10.91 53.18 9.68
C ALA A 14 -11.03 53.76 8.25
N PRO A 15 -10.08 54.57 7.77
CA PRO A 15 -10.08 55.15 6.43
C PRO A 15 -10.17 54.05 5.34
N ASP A 16 -10.93 54.34 4.28
CA ASP A 16 -11.19 53.38 3.17
C ASP A 16 -9.93 52.78 2.54
N ILE A 17 -8.86 53.54 2.46
CA ILE A 17 -7.58 53.06 1.95
C ILE A 17 -7.04 51.90 2.76
N ILE A 18 -7.13 51.98 4.08
CA ILE A 18 -6.66 50.91 5.00
C ILE A 18 -7.56 49.68 4.89
N VAL A 19 -8.88 49.92 4.85
CA VAL A 19 -9.85 48.79 4.69
C VAL A 19 -9.66 48.05 3.36
N ARG A 20 -9.47 48.79 2.26
CA ARG A 20 -9.18 48.22 0.94
C ARG A 20 -7.89 47.41 0.94
N ASN A 21 -6.83 47.92 1.56
CA ASN A 21 -5.56 47.20 1.66
C ASN A 21 -5.71 45.90 2.48
N GLU A 22 -6.42 45.93 3.59
CA GLU A 22 -6.64 44.71 4.40
C GLU A 22 -7.55 43.70 3.69
N LYS A 23 -8.54 44.15 2.90
CA LYS A 23 -9.33 43.28 2.01
C LYS A 23 -8.42 42.57 1.00
N ARG A 24 -7.48 43.28 0.36
CA ARG A 24 -6.49 42.70 -0.56
C ARG A 24 -5.62 41.68 0.14
N MET A 25 -5.12 41.99 1.33
CA MET A 25 -4.31 41.05 2.12
C MET A 25 -5.08 39.79 2.58
N LEU A 26 -6.39 39.96 2.84
CA LEU A 26 -7.27 38.83 3.14
C LEU A 26 -7.43 37.95 1.88
N GLN A 27 -7.66 38.56 0.71
CA GLN A 27 -7.74 37.85 -0.56
C GLN A 27 -6.46 37.06 -0.86
N GLU A 28 -5.29 37.64 -0.69
CA GLU A 28 -4.00 36.97 -0.82
C GLU A 28 -3.88 35.74 0.12
N SER A 29 -4.39 35.85 1.33
CA SER A 29 -4.39 34.75 2.30
C SER A 29 -5.35 33.63 1.91
N VAL A 30 -6.49 33.97 1.29
CA VAL A 30 -7.44 32.99 0.76
C VAL A 30 -6.87 32.30 -0.48
N ASP A 31 -6.27 33.06 -1.39
CA ASP A 31 -5.60 32.50 -2.57
C ASP A 31 -4.50 31.51 -2.17
N ALA A 32 -3.71 31.83 -1.14
CA ALA A 32 -2.70 30.93 -0.62
C ALA A 32 -3.27 29.68 0.10
N LEU A 33 -4.46 29.76 0.68
CA LEU A 33 -5.15 28.59 1.23
C LEU A 33 -5.51 27.60 0.13
N PHE A 34 -5.95 28.10 -1.02
CA PHE A 34 -6.29 27.26 -2.17
C PHE A 34 -5.05 26.73 -2.87
N ASP A 35 -4.08 27.59 -3.21
CA ASP A 35 -2.86 27.21 -3.92
C ASP A 35 -1.70 28.13 -3.52
N ASN A 36 -0.92 27.75 -2.54
CA ASN A 36 0.18 28.54 -2.00
C ASN A 36 1.33 28.63 -3.01
N GLY A 37 1.73 29.83 -3.34
CA GLY A 37 2.82 30.09 -4.29
C GLY A 37 2.38 30.27 -5.75
N ARG A 38 1.10 30.10 -6.09
CA ARG A 38 0.58 30.36 -7.43
C ARG A 38 0.52 31.84 -7.77
N ARG A 39 0.16 32.67 -6.79
CA ARG A 39 0.14 34.14 -6.90
C ARG A 39 1.01 34.74 -5.82
N GLY A 40 2.03 35.49 -6.22
CA GLY A 40 2.87 36.24 -5.32
C GLY A 40 3.82 35.39 -4.48
N ARG A 41 4.15 35.91 -3.29
CA ARG A 41 5.12 35.29 -2.39
C ARG A 41 4.52 34.11 -1.65
N VAL A 42 5.25 33.01 -1.57
CA VAL A 42 4.85 31.82 -0.80
C VAL A 42 4.69 32.18 0.67
N ILE A 43 3.55 31.85 1.27
CA ILE A 43 3.30 32.02 2.71
C ILE A 43 3.95 30.87 3.45
N THR A 44 4.80 31.22 4.41
CA THR A 44 5.56 30.29 5.24
C THR A 44 5.10 30.33 6.69
N GLY A 45 5.26 29.21 7.39
CA GLY A 45 5.04 29.12 8.83
C GLY A 45 6.30 29.42 9.64
N THR A 46 6.24 29.15 10.95
CA THR A 46 7.40 29.13 11.84
C THR A 46 8.46 28.17 11.31
N GLY A 47 9.68 28.64 11.06
CA GLY A 47 10.76 27.83 10.49
C GLY A 47 10.89 27.92 8.95
N LYS A 48 10.31 28.96 8.33
CA LYS A 48 10.43 29.26 6.88
C LYS A 48 9.91 28.15 5.95
N ARG A 49 9.19 27.15 6.45
CA ARG A 49 8.59 26.10 5.61
C ARG A 49 7.29 26.60 4.98
N PRO A 50 7.04 26.35 3.69
CA PRO A 50 5.78 26.68 3.05
C PRO A 50 4.59 26.05 3.80
N LEU A 51 3.50 26.78 3.94
CA LEU A 51 2.26 26.22 4.46
C LEU A 51 1.60 25.39 3.37
N LYS A 52 1.09 24.20 3.74
CA LYS A 52 0.35 23.32 2.82
C LYS A 52 -0.97 23.98 2.43
N SER A 53 -1.23 24.00 1.12
CA SER A 53 -2.48 24.45 0.52
C SER A 53 -3.39 23.29 0.17
N LEU A 54 -4.67 23.56 -0.12
CA LEU A 54 -5.63 22.55 -0.57
C LEU A 54 -5.19 21.89 -1.89
N ALA A 55 -4.66 22.68 -2.83
CA ALA A 55 -4.16 22.16 -4.09
C ALA A 55 -2.98 21.20 -3.90
N GLU A 56 -2.07 21.49 -2.99
CA GLU A 56 -0.92 20.63 -2.68
C GLU A 56 -1.35 19.29 -2.06
N MET A 57 -2.42 19.29 -1.26
CA MET A 57 -2.98 18.05 -0.71
C MET A 57 -3.61 17.14 -1.76
N LEU A 58 -4.03 17.68 -2.90
CA LEU A 58 -4.67 16.92 -3.96
C LEU A 58 -3.70 16.55 -5.09
N LYS A 59 -2.78 17.46 -5.44
CA LYS A 59 -1.84 17.33 -6.56
C LYS A 59 -0.53 16.64 -6.16
N GLY A 60 0.22 16.19 -7.16
CA GLY A 60 1.57 15.63 -6.99
C GLY A 60 1.60 14.17 -6.52
N LYS A 61 2.81 13.65 -6.32
CA LYS A 61 3.06 12.25 -5.91
C LYS A 61 2.44 11.90 -4.56
N GLN A 62 2.44 12.85 -3.62
CA GLN A 62 1.92 12.70 -2.26
C GLN A 62 0.48 13.20 -2.12
N GLY A 63 -0.12 13.68 -3.21
CA GLY A 63 -1.51 14.13 -3.24
C GLY A 63 -2.49 12.97 -3.21
N ARG A 64 -3.73 13.28 -2.81
CA ARG A 64 -4.80 12.28 -2.64
C ARG A 64 -5.07 11.47 -3.90
N PHE A 65 -5.02 12.10 -5.08
CA PHE A 65 -5.28 11.39 -6.32
C PHE A 65 -4.27 10.27 -6.57
N ARG A 66 -2.97 10.56 -6.51
CA ARG A 66 -1.94 9.58 -6.81
C ARG A 66 -1.66 8.61 -5.66
N GLN A 67 -1.80 9.04 -4.41
CA GLN A 67 -1.44 8.23 -3.25
C GLN A 67 -2.58 7.36 -2.73
N ASN A 68 -3.84 7.79 -2.86
CA ASN A 68 -4.97 7.12 -2.22
C ASN A 68 -6.12 6.73 -3.15
N LEU A 69 -6.22 7.31 -4.36
CA LEU A 69 -7.31 7.04 -5.30
C LEU A 69 -6.87 6.18 -6.48
N LEU A 70 -5.79 6.55 -7.17
CA LEU A 70 -5.27 5.78 -8.31
C LEU A 70 -4.51 4.53 -7.90
N GLY A 71 -4.06 4.47 -6.66
CA GLY A 71 -3.42 3.31 -6.08
C GLY A 71 -3.59 3.34 -4.56
N LYS A 72 -3.84 2.18 -3.96
CA LYS A 72 -4.02 2.02 -2.52
C LYS A 72 -3.10 0.93 -2.00
N ARG A 73 -2.77 1.00 -0.72
CA ARG A 73 -2.21 -0.16 -0.02
C ARG A 73 -3.30 -1.21 0.13
N VAL A 74 -2.96 -2.44 -0.16
CA VAL A 74 -3.90 -3.56 -0.10
C VAL A 74 -3.44 -4.58 0.94
N ASP A 75 -4.40 -5.19 1.62
CA ASP A 75 -4.17 -6.28 2.56
C ASP A 75 -3.85 -7.59 1.81
N TYR A 76 -3.51 -8.62 2.52
CA TYR A 76 -3.14 -9.95 1.98
C TYR A 76 -2.01 -9.87 0.97
N SER A 77 -1.03 -9.04 1.27
CA SER A 77 0.15 -8.80 0.45
C SER A 77 1.40 -8.87 1.30
N GLY A 78 2.44 -9.43 0.74
CA GLY A 78 3.75 -9.52 1.37
C GLY A 78 4.85 -9.15 0.38
N ARG A 79 6.07 -9.03 0.87
CA ARG A 79 7.25 -8.74 0.06
C ARG A 79 8.44 -9.51 0.58
N SER A 80 9.21 -10.11 -0.30
CA SER A 80 10.47 -10.78 0.04
C SER A 80 11.46 -10.75 -1.12
N VAL A 81 12.69 -11.08 -0.81
CA VAL A 81 13.77 -11.29 -1.79
C VAL A 81 13.45 -12.52 -2.63
N ILE A 82 13.87 -12.52 -3.88
CA ILE A 82 13.75 -13.66 -4.80
C ILE A 82 15.06 -14.41 -4.92
N VAL A 83 14.95 -15.72 -5.08
CA VAL A 83 16.07 -16.62 -5.37
C VAL A 83 15.70 -17.57 -6.50
N ALA A 84 16.70 -18.15 -7.16
CA ALA A 84 16.49 -19.09 -8.24
C ALA A 84 15.91 -20.42 -7.72
N GLY A 85 14.84 -20.89 -8.36
CA GLY A 85 14.22 -22.19 -8.11
C GLY A 85 14.16 -23.01 -9.42
N PRO A 86 15.28 -23.60 -9.89
CA PRO A 86 15.31 -24.32 -11.18
C PRO A 86 14.48 -25.60 -11.17
N GLU A 87 14.16 -26.14 -10.01
CA GLU A 87 13.33 -27.34 -9.85
C GLU A 87 11.82 -27.06 -9.97
N LEU A 88 11.42 -25.78 -9.95
CA LEU A 88 10.03 -25.38 -10.12
C LEU A 88 9.60 -25.49 -11.58
N LYS A 89 8.32 -25.76 -11.81
CA LYS A 89 7.72 -25.62 -13.13
C LYS A 89 7.51 -24.13 -13.45
N LEU A 90 7.37 -23.80 -14.75
CA LEU A 90 7.19 -22.40 -15.20
C LEU A 90 5.99 -21.68 -14.55
N HIS A 91 4.96 -22.41 -14.19
CA HIS A 91 3.75 -21.88 -13.54
C HIS A 91 3.79 -21.95 -12.01
N GLN A 92 4.89 -22.40 -11.44
CA GLN A 92 5.05 -22.57 -10.01
C GLN A 92 6.01 -21.52 -9.43
N CYS A 93 5.74 -21.12 -8.18
CA CYS A 93 6.66 -20.33 -7.36
C CYS A 93 6.83 -20.97 -5.98
N GLY A 94 8.01 -20.84 -5.42
CA GLY A 94 8.27 -21.24 -4.04
C GLY A 94 7.88 -20.12 -3.08
N LEU A 95 6.91 -20.37 -2.19
CA LEU A 95 6.47 -19.41 -1.19
C LEU A 95 6.96 -19.85 0.20
N PRO A 96 7.68 -19.00 0.94
CA PRO A 96 8.11 -19.31 2.30
C PRO A 96 6.93 -19.65 3.21
N LYS A 97 7.03 -20.76 3.94
CA LYS A 97 5.98 -21.25 4.85
C LYS A 97 5.48 -20.17 5.81
N LYS A 98 6.39 -19.43 6.45
CA LYS A 98 6.02 -18.36 7.39
C LYS A 98 5.22 -17.23 6.71
N MET A 99 5.60 -16.86 5.51
CA MET A 99 4.88 -15.87 4.72
C MET A 99 3.50 -16.39 4.31
N ALA A 100 3.42 -17.64 3.87
CA ALA A 100 2.17 -18.27 3.48
C ALA A 100 1.16 -18.31 4.64
N VAL A 101 1.58 -18.71 5.84
CA VAL A 101 0.71 -18.70 7.02
C VAL A 101 0.14 -17.32 7.29
N GLU A 102 0.97 -16.28 7.24
CA GLU A 102 0.51 -14.90 7.49
C GLU A 102 -0.48 -14.41 6.44
N LEU A 103 -0.20 -14.65 5.16
CA LEU A 103 -1.03 -14.22 4.06
C LEU A 103 -2.37 -14.95 3.99
N PHE A 104 -2.38 -16.26 4.26
CA PHE A 104 -3.57 -17.11 4.19
C PHE A 104 -4.33 -17.26 5.53
N LYS A 105 -3.99 -16.48 6.57
CA LYS A 105 -4.64 -16.56 7.89
C LYS A 105 -6.16 -16.70 7.86
N PRO A 106 -6.94 -15.85 7.16
CA PRO A 106 -8.40 -15.95 7.17
C PRO A 106 -8.92 -17.24 6.55
N PHE A 107 -8.27 -17.67 5.48
CA PHE A 107 -8.60 -18.93 4.79
C PHE A 107 -8.30 -20.12 5.69
N LEU A 108 -7.18 -20.07 6.43
CA LEU A 108 -6.82 -21.10 7.43
C LEU A 108 -7.87 -21.19 8.55
N TYR A 109 -8.31 -20.07 9.11
CA TYR A 109 -9.34 -20.08 10.15
C TYR A 109 -10.63 -20.70 9.66
N SER A 110 -11.08 -20.32 8.47
CA SER A 110 -12.28 -20.90 7.86
C SER A 110 -12.13 -22.39 7.55
N ARG A 111 -10.95 -22.83 7.11
CA ARG A 111 -10.69 -24.25 6.81
C ARG A 111 -10.62 -25.09 8.07
N LEU A 112 -9.95 -24.61 9.12
CA LEU A 112 -9.87 -25.30 10.43
C LEU A 112 -11.24 -25.45 11.09
N ASP A 113 -12.11 -24.46 10.95
CA ASP A 113 -13.51 -24.51 11.40
C ASP A 113 -14.29 -25.57 10.63
N LYS A 114 -14.22 -25.56 9.28
CA LYS A 114 -14.88 -26.56 8.42
C LYS A 114 -14.39 -28.00 8.68
N LEU A 115 -13.15 -28.18 9.05
CA LEU A 115 -12.59 -29.49 9.41
C LEU A 115 -12.94 -29.92 10.84
N GLY A 116 -13.63 -29.07 11.62
CA GLY A 116 -13.99 -29.34 13.00
C GLY A 116 -12.80 -29.35 14.00
N LEU A 117 -11.61 -28.93 13.54
CA LEU A 117 -10.39 -28.89 14.36
C LEU A 117 -10.38 -27.71 15.35
N ALA A 118 -11.14 -26.67 15.05
CA ALA A 118 -11.31 -25.50 15.89
C ALA A 118 -12.79 -25.13 15.98
N THR A 119 -13.34 -25.11 17.19
CA THR A 119 -14.74 -24.73 17.44
C THR A 119 -14.91 -23.22 17.65
N THR A 120 -13.81 -22.50 17.86
CA THR A 120 -13.80 -21.05 18.04
C THR A 120 -12.63 -20.41 17.31
N ILE A 121 -12.84 -19.17 16.83
CA ILE A 121 -11.78 -18.37 16.19
C ILE A 121 -10.55 -18.21 17.10
N LYS A 122 -10.76 -18.09 18.42
CA LYS A 122 -9.67 -17.98 19.39
C LYS A 122 -8.82 -19.26 19.45
N GLN A 123 -9.45 -20.41 19.32
CA GLN A 123 -8.75 -21.71 19.26
C GLN A 123 -7.97 -21.84 17.93
N ALA A 124 -8.60 -21.53 16.80
CA ALA A 124 -7.95 -21.52 15.49
C ALA A 124 -6.70 -20.61 15.50
N LYS A 125 -6.83 -19.40 16.03
CA LYS A 125 -5.71 -18.45 16.15
C LYS A 125 -4.55 -19.05 16.95
N ARG A 126 -4.82 -19.66 18.11
CA ARG A 126 -3.79 -20.32 18.93
C ARG A 126 -3.13 -21.52 18.24
N MET A 127 -3.88 -22.26 17.42
CA MET A 127 -3.33 -23.37 16.64
C MET A 127 -2.36 -22.87 15.57
N VAL A 128 -2.73 -21.81 14.85
CA VAL A 128 -1.88 -21.18 13.84
C VAL A 128 -0.63 -20.56 14.48
N GLU A 129 -0.76 -19.85 15.60
CA GLU A 129 0.39 -19.29 16.35
C GLU A 129 1.36 -20.35 16.89
N LYS A 130 0.87 -21.55 17.17
CA LYS A 130 1.70 -22.69 17.62
C LYS A 130 2.22 -23.56 16.49
N GLU A 131 1.94 -23.18 15.25
CA GLU A 131 2.38 -23.89 14.03
C GLU A 131 2.16 -25.41 14.10
N LYS A 132 0.94 -25.83 14.54
CA LYS A 132 0.62 -27.26 14.66
C LYS A 132 0.66 -27.96 13.28
N PRO A 133 1.00 -29.27 13.22
CA PRO A 133 1.06 -30.01 11.95
C PRO A 133 -0.25 -29.94 11.16
N GLU A 134 -1.41 -29.98 11.81
CA GLU A 134 -2.72 -29.89 11.14
C GLU A 134 -2.92 -28.56 10.40
N VAL A 135 -2.21 -27.50 10.82
CA VAL A 135 -2.24 -26.18 10.14
C VAL A 135 -1.51 -26.26 8.81
N TRP A 136 -0.41 -27.00 8.73
CA TRP A 136 0.36 -27.18 7.50
C TRP A 136 -0.43 -27.97 6.46
N ASP A 137 -1.10 -29.03 6.85
CA ASP A 137 -1.94 -29.85 5.95
C ASP A 137 -3.12 -29.03 5.41
N ALA A 138 -3.75 -28.23 6.29
CA ALA A 138 -4.81 -27.32 5.89
C ALA A 138 -4.30 -26.24 4.92
N LEU A 139 -3.12 -25.66 5.19
CA LEU A 139 -2.49 -24.64 4.35
C LEU A 139 -2.14 -25.21 2.96
N GLU A 140 -1.56 -26.39 2.88
CA GLU A 140 -1.22 -27.02 1.61
C GLU A 140 -2.46 -27.25 0.74
N THR A 141 -3.57 -27.67 1.36
CA THR A 141 -4.85 -27.84 0.65
C THR A 141 -5.36 -26.52 0.10
N ILE A 142 -5.29 -25.43 0.88
CA ILE A 142 -5.75 -24.11 0.46
C ILE A 142 -4.90 -23.59 -0.71
N ILE A 143 -3.58 -23.72 -0.64
CA ILE A 143 -2.65 -23.21 -1.63
C ILE A 143 -2.82 -23.89 -2.99
N ARG A 144 -3.15 -25.18 -3.02
CA ARG A 144 -3.43 -25.91 -4.27
C ARG A 144 -4.63 -25.33 -5.03
N GLU A 145 -5.61 -24.82 -4.31
CA GLU A 145 -6.84 -24.26 -4.88
C GLU A 145 -6.74 -22.73 -5.13
N HIS A 146 -5.68 -22.07 -4.64
CA HIS A 146 -5.60 -20.63 -4.60
C HIS A 146 -4.28 -20.10 -5.17
N PRO A 147 -4.25 -19.67 -6.43
CA PRO A 147 -3.04 -19.09 -7.03
C PRO A 147 -2.64 -17.80 -6.35
N VAL A 148 -1.37 -17.49 -6.37
CA VAL A 148 -0.80 -16.23 -5.87
C VAL A 148 -0.35 -15.34 -7.03
N ILE A 149 -0.43 -14.04 -6.86
CA ILE A 149 0.03 -13.08 -7.86
C ILE A 149 1.37 -12.51 -7.41
N LEU A 150 2.39 -12.65 -8.26
CA LEU A 150 3.70 -12.04 -8.06
C LEU A 150 3.82 -10.77 -8.91
N ASN A 151 4.40 -9.75 -8.31
CA ASN A 151 4.68 -8.47 -8.96
C ASN A 151 6.09 -7.98 -8.62
N ARG A 152 6.85 -7.56 -9.63
CA ARG A 152 8.11 -6.84 -9.45
C ARG A 152 7.94 -5.36 -9.84
N ALA A 153 8.29 -4.46 -8.93
CA ALA A 153 8.36 -3.03 -9.24
C ALA A 153 9.74 -2.66 -9.86
N PRO A 154 9.78 -1.78 -10.88
CA PRO A 154 8.66 -1.09 -11.50
C PRO A 154 7.90 -1.99 -12.50
N THR A 155 6.56 -1.93 -12.47
CA THR A 155 5.72 -2.67 -13.42
C THR A 155 5.62 -1.90 -14.73
N LEU A 156 6.47 -2.22 -15.69
CA LEU A 156 6.58 -1.49 -16.97
C LEU A 156 5.62 -2.02 -18.04
N HIS A 157 5.23 -3.30 -17.94
CA HIS A 157 4.35 -3.96 -18.89
C HIS A 157 3.54 -5.06 -18.17
N ARG A 158 2.55 -5.62 -18.86
CA ARG A 158 1.61 -6.59 -18.25
C ARG A 158 2.27 -7.84 -17.66
N LEU A 159 3.41 -8.27 -18.18
CA LEU A 159 4.14 -9.44 -17.68
C LEU A 159 4.90 -9.17 -16.37
N GLY A 160 4.94 -7.93 -15.90
CA GLY A 160 5.44 -7.59 -14.57
C GLY A 160 4.51 -8.01 -13.42
N VAL A 161 3.31 -8.54 -13.75
CA VAL A 161 2.34 -9.12 -12.83
C VAL A 161 1.87 -10.43 -13.41
N GLN A 162 2.16 -11.54 -12.71
CA GLN A 162 1.78 -12.88 -13.17
C GLN A 162 1.28 -13.74 -12.00
N ALA A 163 0.38 -14.65 -12.30
CA ALA A 163 -0.16 -15.61 -11.33
C ALA A 163 0.61 -16.94 -11.37
N PHE A 164 0.85 -17.51 -10.20
CA PHE A 164 1.57 -18.76 -10.02
C PHE A 164 0.84 -19.69 -9.06
N GLU A 165 1.01 -20.97 -9.24
CA GLU A 165 0.74 -21.97 -8.21
C GLU A 165 1.85 -21.90 -7.17
N ALA A 166 1.50 -21.68 -5.92
CA ALA A 166 2.48 -21.62 -4.84
C ALA A 166 2.85 -23.03 -4.36
N LYS A 167 4.14 -23.27 -4.16
CA LYS A 167 4.70 -24.44 -3.49
C LYS A 167 5.33 -23.98 -2.19
N LEU A 168 5.00 -24.62 -1.08
CA LEU A 168 5.59 -24.28 0.22
C LEU A 168 7.05 -24.68 0.27
N ILE A 169 7.90 -23.76 0.65
CA ILE A 169 9.34 -23.95 0.82
C ILE A 169 9.79 -23.50 2.20
N GLU A 170 10.91 -24.05 2.64
CA GLU A 170 11.60 -23.57 3.84
C GLU A 170 12.39 -22.29 3.50
N GLY A 171 12.70 -21.51 4.52
CA GLY A 171 13.45 -20.27 4.35
C GLY A 171 12.58 -19.01 4.38
N SER A 172 13.11 -17.89 3.85
CA SER A 172 12.47 -16.57 3.88
C SER A 172 12.38 -15.90 2.51
N ALA A 173 13.05 -16.44 1.50
CA ALA A 173 13.07 -15.92 0.14
C ALA A 173 12.03 -16.65 -0.75
N ILE A 174 11.48 -15.92 -1.72
CA ILE A 174 10.59 -16.49 -2.73
C ILE A 174 11.43 -17.15 -3.80
N GLU A 175 11.13 -18.40 -4.15
CA GLU A 175 11.77 -19.07 -5.28
C GLU A 175 11.01 -18.81 -6.57
N LEU A 176 11.74 -18.48 -7.62
CA LEU A 176 11.20 -18.18 -8.93
C LEU A 176 11.98 -18.96 -10.00
N HIS A 177 11.25 -19.52 -10.98
CA HIS A 177 11.91 -20.22 -12.09
C HIS A 177 12.74 -19.22 -12.92
N PRO A 178 14.02 -19.51 -13.23
CA PRO A 178 14.90 -18.58 -13.93
C PRO A 178 14.38 -18.07 -15.27
N LEU A 179 13.65 -18.89 -16.03
CA LEU A 179 13.09 -18.48 -17.33
C LEU A 179 11.99 -17.41 -17.22
N VAL A 180 11.36 -17.23 -16.06
CA VAL A 180 10.33 -16.23 -15.85
C VAL A 180 10.95 -14.86 -15.54
N CYS A 181 12.20 -14.81 -15.12
CA CYS A 181 12.87 -13.58 -14.70
C CYS A 181 12.94 -12.54 -15.82
N SER A 182 13.12 -12.94 -17.07
CA SER A 182 13.16 -12.00 -18.20
C SER A 182 11.85 -11.22 -18.36
N ALA A 183 10.71 -11.87 -18.12
CA ALA A 183 9.39 -11.22 -18.17
C ALA A 183 9.18 -10.19 -17.06
N PHE A 184 9.75 -10.44 -15.89
CA PHE A 184 9.74 -9.49 -14.75
C PHE A 184 10.87 -8.44 -14.82
N ASN A 185 11.82 -8.60 -15.74
CA ASN A 185 13.10 -7.87 -15.73
C ASN A 185 13.77 -7.98 -14.36
N ALA A 186 13.78 -9.19 -13.80
CA ALA A 186 14.30 -9.50 -12.47
C ALA A 186 15.63 -10.25 -12.56
N ASP A 187 16.49 -10.02 -11.58
CA ASP A 187 17.71 -10.78 -11.35
C ASP A 187 17.79 -11.21 -9.87
N PHE A 188 18.71 -12.11 -9.56
CA PHE A 188 18.86 -12.70 -8.23
C PHE A 188 19.97 -12.02 -7.41
N ASP A 189 20.22 -10.75 -7.65
CA ASP A 189 21.23 -9.95 -6.95
C ASP A 189 20.74 -9.26 -5.68
N GLY A 190 19.52 -9.58 -5.24
CA GLY A 190 18.86 -8.97 -4.09
C GLY A 190 17.52 -8.32 -4.43
N ASP A 191 17.02 -8.54 -5.64
CA ASP A 191 15.71 -8.08 -6.06
C ASP A 191 14.61 -8.62 -5.14
N GLN A 192 13.58 -7.81 -4.93
CA GLN A 192 12.40 -8.15 -4.15
C GLN A 192 11.17 -8.17 -5.04
N MET A 193 10.25 -9.08 -4.73
CA MET A 193 8.94 -9.15 -5.35
C MET A 193 7.83 -9.08 -4.32
N ALA A 194 6.71 -8.50 -4.73
CA ALA A 194 5.47 -8.51 -3.96
C ALA A 194 4.65 -9.74 -4.30
N VAL A 195 4.00 -10.30 -3.27
CA VAL A 195 3.04 -11.40 -3.38
C VAL A 195 1.67 -10.87 -2.98
N HIS A 196 0.67 -11.16 -3.77
CA HIS A 196 -0.72 -10.79 -3.50
C HIS A 196 -1.61 -12.03 -3.58
N ILE A 197 -2.59 -12.11 -2.69
CA ILE A 197 -3.58 -13.19 -2.71
C ILE A 197 -4.88 -12.63 -3.26
N PRO A 198 -5.43 -13.20 -4.35
CA PRO A 198 -6.77 -12.87 -4.81
C PRO A 198 -7.82 -13.23 -3.75
N LEU A 199 -8.77 -12.35 -3.52
CA LEU A 199 -9.81 -12.54 -2.49
C LEU A 199 -11.17 -12.92 -3.09
N SER A 200 -11.39 -12.65 -4.37
CA SER A 200 -12.61 -13.00 -5.10
C SER A 200 -12.32 -13.94 -6.26
N LEU A 201 -13.36 -14.55 -6.78
CA LEU A 201 -13.30 -15.42 -7.97
C LEU A 201 -13.23 -14.62 -9.28
N GLU A 202 -13.47 -13.31 -9.21
CA GLU A 202 -13.29 -12.35 -10.30
C GLU A 202 -11.84 -11.87 -10.31
#